data_ddbff4a2795cc1309ad986ce078b294d
#
_entry.id   ddbff4a2795cc1309ad986ce078b294d
#
_cell.length_a   1.000
_cell.length_b   1.000
_cell.length_c   1.000
_cell.angle_alpha   90.00
_cell.angle_beta   90.00
_cell.angle_gamma   90.00
#
_symmetry.space_group_name_H-M   'P 1'
#
loop_
_entity.id
_entity.type
_entity.pdbx_description
1 polymer ?
#
loop_
_entity_poly.entity_id
_entity_poly.type
_entity_poly.pdbx_seq_one_letter_code
_entity_poly.pdbx_strand_id
1 'polypeptide(L)'
;MYPIVLYALHVAVLIFWVRLWSAPAREFYFNPFLSGTIRLTDSIFAFLRPVLFMPERAAALFLLLFVLVFKTVVAWRFGDEWLIRIGQGFVFAPPPAKHHAVSLFLFSALQTAVFILRLWTVYLLVRLITPPARTSRAGEALAFFVRPFSYLPFLLQPFVLLALHGALAVVLVHVCVLKRSVMPDAQGSLNPFLTGPLFAQALKMGWLAVLSFTDGLMFLTRGLFVLIIASFGAALLHARGAVIICSEGVELLLGRFARRGGTGMGLDFTPLIFFFVVDLLYSSIGRILIQLIHTPLLN
;
A
#
# COMPACT_ATOMS: atom_id res chain seq x y z
N MET A 1 -19.27 -6.61 -0.73
CA MET A 1 -19.03 -5.90 -2.02
C MET A 1 -18.02 -4.75 -1.91
N TYR A 2 -18.15 -3.89 -0.94
CA TYR A 2 -17.33 -2.69 -0.74
C TYR A 2 -15.80 -2.89 -0.74
N PRO A 3 -15.21 -3.86 -0.01
CA PRO A 3 -13.76 -4.05 -0.02
C PRO A 3 -13.21 -4.35 -1.43
N ILE A 4 -13.94 -5.12 -2.22
CA ILE A 4 -13.54 -5.49 -3.59
C ILE A 4 -13.50 -4.26 -4.49
N VAL A 5 -14.51 -3.39 -4.42
CA VAL A 5 -14.55 -2.13 -5.18
C VAL A 5 -13.37 -1.23 -4.81
N LEU A 6 -13.07 -1.12 -3.51
CA LEU A 6 -11.95 -0.33 -3.03
C LEU A 6 -10.61 -0.86 -3.55
N TYR A 7 -10.40 -2.18 -3.51
CA TYR A 7 -9.19 -2.79 -4.05
C TYR A 7 -9.08 -2.59 -5.56
N ALA A 8 -10.20 -2.75 -6.30
CA ALA A 8 -10.22 -2.50 -7.74
C ALA A 8 -9.82 -1.05 -8.07
N LEU A 9 -10.31 -0.07 -7.30
CA LEU A 9 -9.94 1.34 -7.47
C LEU A 9 -8.46 1.59 -7.12
N HIS A 10 -7.90 0.93 -6.11
CA HIS A 10 -6.47 1.03 -5.83
C HIS A 10 -5.61 0.42 -6.95
N VAL A 11 -6.05 -0.71 -7.52
CA VAL A 11 -5.39 -1.31 -8.69
C VAL A 11 -5.46 -0.35 -9.89
N ALA A 12 -6.61 0.27 -10.15
CA ALA A 12 -6.73 1.27 -11.21
C ALA A 12 -5.79 2.46 -11.00
N VAL A 13 -5.68 2.97 -9.76
CA VAL A 13 -4.69 4.01 -9.41
C VAL A 13 -3.27 3.55 -9.73
N LEU A 14 -2.89 2.31 -9.36
CA LEU A 14 -1.55 1.79 -9.66
C LEU A 14 -1.28 1.67 -11.16
N ILE A 15 -2.27 1.24 -11.92
CA ILE A 15 -2.18 1.11 -13.38
C ILE A 15 -1.83 2.46 -14.01
N PHE A 16 -2.56 3.52 -13.66
CA PHE A 16 -2.29 4.87 -14.19
C PHE A 16 -1.04 5.50 -13.56
N TRP A 17 -0.72 5.19 -12.32
CA TRP A 17 0.54 5.58 -11.68
C TRP A 17 1.75 5.06 -12.44
N VAL A 18 1.76 3.77 -12.79
CA VAL A 18 2.81 3.17 -13.61
C VAL A 18 2.95 3.93 -14.92
N ARG A 19 1.85 4.27 -15.56
CA ARG A 19 1.85 4.96 -16.86
C ARG A 19 2.37 6.40 -16.78
N LEU A 20 2.17 7.06 -15.65
CA LEU A 20 2.72 8.41 -15.40
C LEU A 20 4.25 8.40 -15.43
N TRP A 21 4.88 7.32 -14.94
CA TRP A 21 6.34 7.18 -14.85
C TRP A 21 6.95 6.37 -15.99
N SER A 22 6.15 5.66 -16.79
CA SER A 22 6.64 4.95 -17.97
C SER A 22 6.92 5.95 -19.09
N ALA A 23 8.18 6.12 -19.44
CA ALA A 23 8.50 6.49 -20.80
C ALA A 23 8.12 5.31 -21.72
N PRO A 24 7.83 5.51 -23.02
CA PRO A 24 7.53 4.44 -23.95
C PRO A 24 8.81 3.62 -24.26
N ALA A 25 9.35 2.95 -23.26
CA ALA A 25 10.51 2.12 -23.39
C ALA A 25 10.06 0.71 -23.79
N ARG A 26 10.54 0.23 -24.94
CA ARG A 26 10.26 -1.12 -25.48
C ARG A 26 10.56 -2.22 -24.45
N GLU A 27 11.50 -2.00 -23.53
CA GLU A 27 11.90 -2.91 -22.47
C GLU A 27 10.75 -3.36 -21.56
N PHE A 28 9.74 -2.50 -21.35
CA PHE A 28 8.60 -2.84 -20.50
C PHE A 28 7.65 -3.87 -21.11
N TYR A 29 7.61 -4.00 -22.43
CA TYR A 29 6.79 -5.01 -23.08
C TYR A 29 7.32 -6.43 -22.86
N PHE A 30 8.59 -6.57 -22.54
CA PHE A 30 9.22 -7.86 -22.26
C PHE A 30 9.07 -8.29 -20.80
N ASN A 31 8.68 -7.40 -19.90
CA ASN A 31 8.42 -7.74 -18.51
C ASN A 31 6.98 -8.26 -18.37
N PRO A 32 6.75 -9.53 -18.01
CA PRO A 32 5.40 -10.13 -17.97
C PRO A 32 4.48 -9.44 -16.94
N PHE A 33 5.03 -8.87 -15.85
CA PHE A 33 4.27 -8.16 -14.84
C PHE A 33 3.77 -6.78 -15.32
N LEU A 34 4.52 -6.14 -16.22
CA LEU A 34 4.19 -4.81 -16.72
C LEU A 34 3.46 -4.85 -18.07
N SER A 35 3.73 -5.85 -18.89
CA SER A 35 3.17 -5.95 -20.24
C SER A 35 1.64 -5.95 -20.27
N GLY A 36 1.00 -6.66 -19.34
CA GLY A 36 -0.46 -6.68 -19.20
C GLY A 36 -1.02 -5.29 -18.89
N THR A 37 -0.40 -4.59 -17.93
CA THR A 37 -0.78 -3.22 -17.53
C THR A 37 -0.63 -2.24 -18.69
N ILE A 38 0.47 -2.35 -19.45
CA ILE A 38 0.75 -1.47 -20.58
C ILE A 38 -0.25 -1.73 -21.71
N ARG A 39 -0.49 -2.98 -22.09
CA ARG A 39 -1.47 -3.32 -23.15
C ARG A 39 -2.87 -2.81 -22.82
N LEU A 40 -3.32 -3.01 -21.58
CA LEU A 40 -4.62 -2.51 -21.12
C LEU A 40 -4.68 -0.97 -21.23
N THR A 41 -3.66 -0.27 -20.79
CA THR A 41 -3.62 1.19 -20.86
C THR A 41 -3.44 1.72 -22.26
N ASP A 42 -2.68 1.06 -23.13
CA ASP A 42 -2.51 1.47 -24.52
C ASP A 42 -3.84 1.53 -25.27
N SER A 43 -4.74 0.57 -25.03
CA SER A 43 -6.09 0.58 -25.61
C SER A 43 -6.91 1.79 -25.14
N ILE A 44 -6.83 2.13 -23.85
CA ILE A 44 -7.51 3.30 -23.27
C ILE A 44 -6.91 4.60 -23.85
N PHE A 45 -5.58 4.70 -23.92
CA PHE A 45 -4.89 5.87 -24.48
C PHE A 45 -5.13 6.04 -25.97
N ALA A 46 -5.17 4.95 -26.73
CA ALA A 46 -5.51 4.99 -28.15
C ALA A 46 -6.90 5.60 -28.41
N PHE A 47 -7.85 5.30 -27.53
CA PHE A 47 -9.19 5.89 -27.57
C PHE A 47 -9.20 7.37 -27.14
N LEU A 48 -8.42 7.73 -26.11
CA LEU A 48 -8.43 9.09 -25.56
C LEU A 48 -7.56 10.10 -26.33
N ARG A 49 -6.49 9.64 -27.00
CA ARG A 49 -5.60 10.53 -27.77
C ARG A 49 -6.32 11.45 -28.77
N PRO A 50 -7.23 10.95 -29.62
CA PRO A 50 -7.93 11.82 -30.57
C PRO A 50 -8.91 12.79 -29.87
N VAL A 51 -9.36 12.48 -28.66
CA VAL A 51 -10.33 13.29 -27.92
C VAL A 51 -9.66 14.38 -27.09
N LEU A 52 -8.56 14.05 -26.42
CA LEU A 52 -7.94 14.94 -25.44
C LEU A 52 -6.75 15.74 -25.99
N PHE A 53 -6.17 15.38 -27.13
CA PHE A 53 -4.97 16.00 -27.72
C PHE A 53 -3.82 16.19 -26.72
N MET A 54 -3.73 15.33 -25.71
CA MET A 54 -2.79 15.45 -24.60
C MET A 54 -1.61 14.48 -24.77
N PRO A 55 -0.39 14.86 -24.29
CA PRO A 55 0.72 13.93 -24.17
C PRO A 55 0.39 12.81 -23.19
N GLU A 56 0.97 11.62 -23.38
CA GLU A 56 0.66 10.42 -22.60
C GLU A 56 0.71 10.60 -21.08
N ARG A 57 1.68 11.37 -20.57
CA ARG A 57 1.80 11.65 -19.13
C ARG A 57 0.65 12.50 -18.62
N ALA A 58 0.21 13.49 -19.39
CA ALA A 58 -0.94 14.32 -19.01
C ALA A 58 -2.24 13.51 -19.03
N ALA A 59 -2.41 12.63 -20.02
CA ALA A 59 -3.54 11.72 -20.07
C ALA A 59 -3.54 10.72 -18.92
N ALA A 60 -2.36 10.20 -18.52
CA ALA A 60 -2.23 9.34 -17.34
C ALA A 60 -2.60 10.08 -16.04
N LEU A 61 -2.13 11.32 -15.89
CA LEU A 61 -2.50 12.17 -14.74
C LEU A 61 -4.00 12.46 -14.71
N PHE A 62 -4.59 12.79 -15.87
CA PHE A 62 -6.02 13.01 -16.01
C PHE A 62 -6.83 11.77 -15.57
N LEU A 63 -6.45 10.59 -16.05
CA LEU A 63 -7.12 9.34 -15.69
C LEU A 63 -6.94 9.00 -14.21
N LEU A 64 -5.77 9.28 -13.63
CA LEU A 64 -5.53 9.11 -12.20
C LEU A 64 -6.44 10.03 -11.38
N LEU A 65 -6.55 11.30 -11.75
CA LEU A 65 -7.47 12.25 -11.12
C LEU A 65 -8.93 11.81 -11.30
N PHE A 66 -9.29 11.33 -12.49
CA PHE A 66 -10.62 10.78 -12.74
C PHE A 66 -10.96 9.61 -11.81
N VAL A 67 -10.03 8.66 -11.62
CA VAL A 67 -10.21 7.55 -10.68
C VAL A 67 -10.36 8.06 -9.24
N LEU A 68 -9.60 9.10 -8.84
CA LEU A 68 -9.76 9.71 -7.52
C LEU A 68 -11.13 10.38 -7.34
N VAL A 69 -11.61 11.10 -8.35
CA VAL A 69 -12.96 11.69 -8.34
C VAL A 69 -14.02 10.59 -8.28
N PHE A 70 -13.90 9.55 -9.11
CA PHE A 70 -14.82 8.40 -9.07
C PHE A 70 -14.81 7.71 -7.71
N LYS A 71 -13.62 7.55 -7.12
CA LYS A 71 -13.46 7.04 -5.76
C LYS A 71 -14.20 7.91 -4.74
N THR A 72 -14.19 9.23 -4.93
CA THR A 72 -14.91 10.18 -4.06
C THR A 72 -16.42 10.03 -4.21
N VAL A 73 -16.93 9.84 -5.42
CA VAL A 73 -18.37 9.58 -5.67
C VAL A 73 -18.81 8.27 -5.00
N VAL A 74 -17.98 7.22 -5.12
CA VAL A 74 -18.24 5.94 -4.44
C VAL A 74 -18.22 6.14 -2.92
N ALA A 75 -17.25 6.92 -2.39
CA ALA A 75 -17.19 7.28 -0.97
C ALA A 75 -18.42 8.02 -0.49
N TRP A 76 -18.92 8.95 -1.28
CA TRP A 76 -20.13 9.70 -0.95
C TRP A 76 -21.36 8.78 -0.84
N ARG A 77 -21.46 7.78 -1.72
CA ARG A 77 -22.60 6.83 -1.70
C ARG A 77 -22.51 5.81 -0.57
N PHE A 78 -21.30 5.37 -0.22
CA PHE A 78 -21.04 4.29 0.75
C PHE A 78 -20.28 4.79 2.00
N GLY A 79 -20.43 6.07 2.34
CA GLY A 79 -19.53 6.82 3.24
C GLY A 79 -19.25 6.24 4.62
N ASP A 80 -20.15 5.46 5.21
CA ASP A 80 -19.95 4.91 6.56
C ASP A 80 -18.86 3.82 6.63
N GLU A 81 -18.52 3.20 5.50
CA GLU A 81 -17.49 2.16 5.39
C GLU A 81 -16.15 2.69 4.86
N TRP A 82 -16.08 3.98 4.49
CA TRP A 82 -14.91 4.61 3.91
C TRP A 82 -13.92 5.01 5.01
N LEU A 83 -13.06 4.07 5.40
CA LEU A 83 -12.21 4.20 6.57
C LEU A 83 -10.73 4.06 6.20
N ILE A 84 -9.86 4.79 6.89
CA ILE A 84 -8.41 4.60 6.88
C ILE A 84 -8.06 3.89 8.19
N ARG A 85 -7.48 2.71 8.08
CA ARG A 85 -7.01 1.93 9.22
C ARG A 85 -5.50 2.04 9.33
N ILE A 86 -5.01 2.39 10.51
CA ILE A 86 -3.58 2.43 10.85
C ILE A 86 -3.33 1.46 12.01
N GLY A 87 -2.47 0.50 11.76
CA GLY A 87 -2.24 -0.58 12.70
C GLY A 87 -3.51 -1.39 12.95
N GLN A 88 -3.54 -2.10 14.08
CA GLN A 88 -4.71 -2.85 14.52
C GLN A 88 -5.68 -2.01 15.36
N GLY A 89 -5.28 -0.78 15.74
CA GLY A 89 -5.94 0.01 16.78
C GLY A 89 -6.66 1.27 16.34
N PHE A 90 -6.25 1.90 15.25
CA PHE A 90 -6.76 3.23 14.90
C PHE A 90 -7.54 3.20 13.60
N VAL A 91 -8.74 3.81 13.63
CA VAL A 91 -9.62 3.90 12.48
C VAL A 91 -10.03 5.35 12.31
N PHE A 92 -9.62 5.94 11.21
CA PHE A 92 -9.94 7.31 10.83
C PHE A 92 -11.09 7.32 9.83
N ALA A 93 -12.04 8.20 10.05
CA ALA A 93 -13.18 8.44 9.18
C ALA A 93 -13.07 9.83 8.54
N PRO A 94 -13.78 10.08 7.43
CA PRO A 94 -13.89 11.42 6.88
C PRO A 94 -14.51 12.38 7.91
N PRO A 95 -14.18 13.69 7.86
CA PRO A 95 -14.76 14.67 8.77
C PRO A 95 -16.30 14.69 8.66
N PRO A 96 -16.99 15.02 9.77
CA PRO A 96 -18.46 14.90 9.87
C PRO A 96 -19.23 15.83 8.92
N ALA A 97 -18.57 16.80 8.31
CA ALA A 97 -19.12 17.58 7.21
C ALA A 97 -19.34 16.68 5.97
N LYS A 98 -20.20 15.68 6.12
CA LYS A 98 -20.52 14.61 5.16
C LYS A 98 -20.95 15.11 3.76
N HIS A 99 -21.18 16.40 3.60
CA HIS A 99 -21.72 16.98 2.36
C HIS A 99 -20.71 17.82 1.57
N HIS A 100 -19.49 18.00 2.07
CA HIS A 100 -18.48 18.74 1.32
C HIS A 100 -17.68 17.80 0.42
N ALA A 101 -17.94 17.86 -0.88
CA ALA A 101 -17.22 17.06 -1.89
C ALA A 101 -15.69 17.18 -1.77
N VAL A 102 -15.20 18.37 -1.38
CA VAL A 102 -13.76 18.62 -1.18
C VAL A 102 -13.20 17.78 -0.02
N SER A 103 -13.89 17.67 1.10
CA SER A 103 -13.40 16.88 2.25
C SER A 103 -13.37 15.39 1.95
N LEU A 104 -14.36 14.89 1.21
CA LEU A 104 -14.40 13.50 0.74
C LEU A 104 -13.30 13.23 -0.30
N PHE A 105 -13.04 14.19 -1.19
CA PHE A 105 -11.95 14.08 -2.16
C PHE A 105 -10.59 14.02 -1.46
N LEU A 106 -10.34 14.93 -0.50
CA LEU A 106 -9.11 14.92 0.30
C LEU A 106 -8.95 13.61 1.07
N PHE A 107 -10.02 13.11 1.65
CA PHE A 107 -9.99 11.82 2.34
C PHE A 107 -9.69 10.65 1.39
N SER A 108 -10.27 10.64 0.19
CA SER A 108 -9.99 9.64 -0.85
C SER A 108 -8.53 9.72 -1.34
N ALA A 109 -7.99 10.93 -1.45
CA ALA A 109 -6.58 11.17 -1.77
C ALA A 109 -5.67 10.66 -0.65
N LEU A 110 -5.98 10.97 0.63
CA LEU A 110 -5.24 10.46 1.79
C LEU A 110 -5.26 8.93 1.86
N GLN A 111 -6.40 8.30 1.63
CA GLN A 111 -6.50 6.85 1.59
C GLN A 111 -5.61 6.24 0.48
N THR A 112 -5.52 6.92 -0.65
CA THR A 112 -4.65 6.52 -1.76
C THR A 112 -3.17 6.74 -1.39
N ALA A 113 -2.83 7.85 -0.72
CA ALA A 113 -1.48 8.09 -0.22
C ALA A 113 -1.05 7.01 0.80
N VAL A 114 -1.92 6.63 1.73
CA VAL A 114 -1.67 5.50 2.67
C VAL A 114 -1.35 4.22 1.90
N PHE A 115 -2.11 3.91 0.86
CA PHE A 115 -1.90 2.72 0.04
C PHE A 115 -0.54 2.77 -0.68
N ILE A 116 -0.18 3.91 -1.28
CA ILE A 116 1.12 4.10 -1.95
C ILE A 116 2.27 3.99 -0.95
N LEU A 117 2.16 4.61 0.22
CA LEU A 117 3.19 4.53 1.26
C LEU A 117 3.40 3.10 1.77
N ARG A 118 2.33 2.32 1.93
CA ARG A 118 2.43 0.89 2.27
C ARG A 118 3.17 0.11 1.18
N LEU A 119 2.88 0.39 -0.09
CA LEU A 119 3.59 -0.25 -1.20
C LEU A 119 5.08 0.12 -1.21
N TRP A 120 5.42 1.39 -0.93
CA TRP A 120 6.81 1.84 -0.80
C TRP A 120 7.52 1.17 0.38
N THR A 121 6.80 0.98 1.50
CA THR A 121 7.33 0.23 2.65
C THR A 121 7.61 -1.22 2.28
N VAL A 122 6.70 -1.88 1.57
CA VAL A 122 6.93 -3.25 1.07
C VAL A 122 8.16 -3.31 0.17
N TYR A 123 8.33 -2.35 -0.73
CA TYR A 123 9.52 -2.29 -1.57
C TYR A 123 10.82 -2.18 -0.76
N LEU A 124 10.84 -1.31 0.24
CA LEU A 124 11.99 -1.17 1.14
C LEU A 124 12.27 -2.49 1.89
N LEU A 125 11.25 -3.13 2.44
CA LEU A 125 11.36 -4.41 3.13
C LEU A 125 11.90 -5.51 2.20
N VAL A 126 11.36 -5.61 0.99
CA VAL A 126 11.83 -6.55 -0.02
C VAL A 126 13.31 -6.30 -0.35
N ARG A 127 13.73 -5.04 -0.51
CA ARG A 127 15.15 -4.71 -0.76
C ARG A 127 16.07 -5.09 0.40
N LEU A 128 15.58 -5.02 1.64
CA LEU A 128 16.34 -5.44 2.83
C LEU A 128 16.53 -6.95 2.89
N ILE A 129 15.52 -7.72 2.48
CA ILE A 129 15.54 -9.19 2.57
C ILE A 129 16.05 -9.86 1.28
N THR A 130 16.05 -9.16 0.14
CA THR A 130 16.48 -9.71 -1.14
C THR A 130 17.96 -9.40 -1.40
N PRO A 131 18.79 -10.40 -1.75
CA PRO A 131 20.18 -10.16 -2.09
C PRO A 131 20.32 -9.24 -3.32
N PRO A 132 21.26 -8.28 -3.35
CA PRO A 132 21.41 -7.33 -4.44
C PRO A 132 21.74 -7.97 -5.80
N ALA A 133 22.27 -9.19 -5.80
CA ALA A 133 22.62 -9.95 -7.02
C ALA A 133 21.39 -10.57 -7.75
N ARG A 134 20.19 -10.50 -7.17
CA ARG A 134 18.98 -11.05 -7.78
C ARG A 134 18.11 -9.92 -8.35
N THR A 135 18.40 -9.51 -9.57
CA THR A 135 17.46 -8.77 -10.40
C THR A 135 16.44 -9.75 -10.98
N SER A 136 15.31 -9.96 -10.28
CA SER A 136 14.19 -10.71 -10.84
C SER A 136 13.29 -9.76 -11.62
N ARG A 137 12.59 -10.29 -12.66
CA ARG A 137 11.57 -9.51 -13.41
C ARG A 137 10.50 -8.94 -12.50
N ALA A 138 10.10 -9.70 -11.48
CA ALA A 138 9.18 -9.24 -10.44
C ALA A 138 9.76 -8.06 -9.63
N GLY A 139 11.07 -8.09 -9.30
CA GLY A 139 11.76 -7.01 -8.59
C GLY A 139 11.84 -5.72 -9.41
N GLU A 140 12.13 -5.83 -10.70
CA GLU A 140 12.11 -4.70 -11.63
C GLU A 140 10.71 -4.10 -11.74
N ALA A 141 9.68 -4.95 -11.87
CA ALA A 141 8.30 -4.50 -11.90
C ALA A 141 7.91 -3.77 -10.61
N LEU A 142 8.26 -4.33 -9.44
CA LEU A 142 7.99 -3.69 -8.15
C LEU A 142 8.70 -2.34 -8.04
N ALA A 143 9.98 -2.25 -8.43
CA ALA A 143 10.72 -0.99 -8.47
C ALA A 143 10.04 0.05 -9.37
N PHE A 144 9.39 -0.41 -10.43
CA PHE A 144 8.65 0.45 -11.34
C PHE A 144 7.33 0.97 -10.74
N PHE A 145 6.57 0.09 -10.08
CA PHE A 145 5.34 0.48 -9.38
C PHE A 145 5.57 1.51 -8.26
N VAL A 146 6.76 1.55 -7.68
CA VAL A 146 7.08 2.47 -6.59
C VAL A 146 7.89 3.69 -7.03
N ARG A 147 7.97 3.99 -8.32
CA ARG A 147 8.55 5.26 -8.79
C ARG A 147 7.72 6.45 -8.25
N PRO A 148 8.31 7.58 -7.88
CA PRO A 148 9.74 7.95 -7.97
C PRO A 148 10.60 7.44 -6.79
N PHE A 149 10.02 6.82 -5.77
CA PHE A 149 10.72 6.39 -4.55
C PHE A 149 11.91 5.46 -4.84
N SER A 150 11.79 4.57 -5.84
CA SER A 150 12.85 3.65 -6.23
C SER A 150 14.13 4.33 -6.76
N TYR A 151 14.05 5.60 -7.18
CA TYR A 151 15.22 6.38 -7.62
C TYR A 151 16.05 6.93 -6.47
N LEU A 152 15.51 6.97 -5.26
CA LEU A 152 16.24 7.45 -4.10
C LEU A 152 17.38 6.49 -3.73
N PRO A 153 18.53 7.00 -3.29
CA PRO A 153 19.59 6.19 -2.71
C PRO A 153 19.04 5.31 -1.57
N PHE A 154 19.47 4.06 -1.51
CA PHE A 154 18.94 3.09 -0.54
C PHE A 154 19.01 3.59 0.92
N LEU A 155 20.08 4.26 1.29
CA LEU A 155 20.27 4.81 2.63
C LEU A 155 19.27 5.91 2.97
N LEU A 156 18.79 6.67 2.00
CA LEU A 156 17.80 7.73 2.22
C LEU A 156 16.35 7.22 2.25
N GLN A 157 16.08 6.08 1.63
CA GLN A 157 14.72 5.53 1.53
C GLN A 157 14.01 5.38 2.89
N PRO A 158 14.62 4.79 3.96
CA PRO A 158 13.93 4.65 5.24
C PRO A 158 13.61 6.00 5.90
N PHE A 159 14.51 6.98 5.80
CA PHE A 159 14.30 8.31 6.39
C PHE A 159 13.18 9.07 5.68
N VAL A 160 13.21 9.08 4.35
CA VAL A 160 12.15 9.72 3.54
C VAL A 160 10.81 9.05 3.81
N LEU A 161 10.78 7.73 3.88
CA LEU A 161 9.55 6.99 4.13
C LEU A 161 9.00 7.28 5.53
N LEU A 162 9.86 7.29 6.56
CA LEU A 162 9.45 7.63 7.92
C LEU A 162 8.94 9.08 8.02
N ALA A 163 9.60 10.01 7.35
CA ALA A 163 9.14 11.42 7.29
C ALA A 163 7.76 11.54 6.61
N LEU A 164 7.52 10.80 5.52
CA LEU A 164 6.23 10.78 4.83
C LEU A 164 5.12 10.14 5.69
N HIS A 165 5.43 9.06 6.43
CA HIS A 165 4.49 8.50 7.40
C HIS A 165 4.23 9.46 8.55
N GLY A 166 5.22 10.24 8.98
CA GLY A 166 5.07 11.31 9.97
C GLY A 166 4.14 12.42 9.48
N ALA A 167 4.37 12.93 8.28
CA ALA A 167 3.50 13.92 7.65
C ALA A 167 2.07 13.39 7.50
N LEU A 168 1.92 12.14 7.06
CA LEU A 168 0.62 11.48 6.97
C LEU A 168 -0.07 11.39 8.33
N ALA A 169 0.64 11.02 9.40
CA ALA A 169 0.08 10.92 10.74
C ALA A 169 -0.44 12.28 11.23
N VAL A 170 0.33 13.35 11.02
CA VAL A 170 -0.08 14.72 11.34
C VAL A 170 -1.37 15.09 10.57
N VAL A 171 -1.40 14.86 9.26
CA VAL A 171 -2.59 15.17 8.44
C VAL A 171 -3.80 14.36 8.88
N LEU A 172 -3.66 13.06 9.14
CA LEU A 172 -4.75 12.20 9.59
C LEU A 172 -5.34 12.67 10.91
N VAL A 173 -4.49 13.04 11.88
CA VAL A 173 -4.92 13.48 13.20
C VAL A 173 -5.66 14.81 13.15
N HIS A 174 -5.26 15.75 12.26
CA HIS A 174 -5.85 17.08 12.17
C HIS A 174 -7.04 17.18 11.21
N VAL A 175 -7.06 16.35 10.14
CA VAL A 175 -8.08 16.45 9.09
C VAL A 175 -9.19 15.42 9.26
N CYS A 176 -8.88 14.23 9.82
CA CYS A 176 -9.82 13.14 9.93
C CYS A 176 -10.36 12.97 11.35
N VAL A 177 -11.53 12.34 11.47
CA VAL A 177 -12.10 11.99 12.76
C VAL A 177 -11.66 10.60 13.18
N LEU A 178 -11.13 10.46 14.38
CA LEU A 178 -10.82 9.16 14.96
C LEU A 178 -12.14 8.49 15.38
N LYS A 179 -12.58 7.48 14.59
CA LYS A 179 -13.84 6.76 14.80
C LYS A 179 -13.71 5.61 15.82
N ARG A 180 -12.54 4.99 15.90
CA ARG A 180 -12.24 3.89 16.81
C ARG A 180 -10.81 3.96 17.28
N SER A 181 -10.65 3.99 18.59
CA SER A 181 -9.40 3.67 19.27
C SER A 181 -9.62 2.34 19.99
N VAL A 182 -8.57 1.54 20.15
CA VAL A 182 -8.62 0.29 20.95
C VAL A 182 -8.91 0.56 22.43
N MET A 183 -8.95 1.83 22.82
CA MET A 183 -9.26 2.21 24.20
C MET A 183 -10.76 2.18 24.49
N PRO A 184 -11.21 1.45 25.53
CA PRO A 184 -12.59 1.47 26.01
C PRO A 184 -13.01 2.85 26.58
N ASP A 185 -12.06 3.65 27.06
CA ASP A 185 -12.37 4.89 27.79
C ASP A 185 -12.46 6.14 26.92
N ALA A 186 -12.13 6.06 25.63
CA ALA A 186 -12.23 7.19 24.68
C ALA A 186 -13.65 7.39 24.11
N GLN A 187 -14.69 6.92 24.79
CA GLN A 187 -16.09 7.11 24.36
C GLN A 187 -16.61 8.54 24.53
N GLY A 188 -15.77 9.48 24.86
CA GLY A 188 -16.17 10.87 25.04
C GLY A 188 -15.13 11.88 24.58
N SER A 189 -15.21 12.27 23.33
CA SER A 189 -14.94 13.62 22.81
C SER A 189 -13.52 14.10 22.52
N LEU A 190 -12.43 13.62 23.04
CA LEU A 190 -11.10 14.17 22.74
C LEU A 190 -10.23 13.20 21.97
N ASN A 191 -9.66 13.67 20.85
CA ASN A 191 -8.69 12.92 20.06
C ASN A 191 -7.43 12.68 20.93
N PRO A 192 -7.07 11.44 21.30
CA PRO A 192 -5.97 11.15 22.22
C PRO A 192 -4.62 11.67 21.73
N PHE A 193 -4.48 11.92 20.43
CA PHE A 193 -3.27 12.49 19.84
C PHE A 193 -3.13 14.00 20.08
N LEU A 194 -4.22 14.69 20.39
CA LEU A 194 -4.25 16.14 20.63
C LEU A 194 -4.33 16.49 22.12
N THR A 195 -4.26 15.49 23.01
CA THR A 195 -4.26 15.70 24.45
C THR A 195 -2.84 15.76 25.01
N GLY A 196 -2.64 16.57 26.06
CA GLY A 196 -1.34 16.75 26.74
C GLY A 196 -0.47 17.86 26.14
N PRO A 197 0.75 18.03 26.66
CA PRO A 197 1.69 19.06 26.19
C PRO A 197 2.16 18.78 24.75
N LEU A 198 2.59 19.82 24.03
CA LEU A 198 3.00 19.73 22.62
C LEU A 198 4.04 18.62 22.35
N PHE A 199 4.98 18.42 23.27
CA PHE A 199 5.98 17.36 23.16
C PHE A 199 5.32 15.98 23.18
N ALA A 200 4.36 15.76 24.06
CA ALA A 200 3.63 14.49 24.14
C ALA A 200 2.79 14.24 22.89
N GLN A 201 2.14 15.28 22.36
CA GLN A 201 1.40 15.18 21.09
C GLN A 201 2.34 14.81 19.94
N ALA A 202 3.49 15.48 19.82
CA ALA A 202 4.49 15.15 18.79
C ALA A 202 5.00 13.72 18.92
N LEU A 203 5.25 13.23 20.14
CA LEU A 203 5.69 11.88 20.39
C LEU A 203 4.61 10.84 20.03
N LYS A 204 3.35 11.08 20.40
CA LYS A 204 2.21 10.23 20.01
C LYS A 204 2.06 10.15 18.48
N MET A 205 2.20 11.28 17.77
CA MET A 205 2.17 11.31 16.30
C MET A 205 3.37 10.56 15.72
N GLY A 206 4.55 10.65 16.31
CA GLY A 206 5.72 9.87 15.95
C GLY A 206 5.48 8.35 16.07
N TRP A 207 4.87 7.90 17.17
CA TRP A 207 4.49 6.49 17.34
C TRP A 207 3.41 6.06 16.34
N LEU A 208 2.45 6.92 16.01
CA LEU A 208 1.46 6.66 14.97
C LEU A 208 2.12 6.52 13.58
N ALA A 209 3.14 7.34 13.29
CA ALA A 209 3.92 7.23 12.07
C ALA A 209 4.67 5.88 11.98
N VAL A 210 5.31 5.46 13.07
CA VAL A 210 5.98 4.14 13.13
C VAL A 210 4.96 3.02 12.99
N LEU A 211 3.79 3.13 13.61
CA LEU A 211 2.70 2.16 13.47
C LEU A 211 2.21 2.08 12.02
N SER A 212 2.04 3.23 11.36
CA SER A 212 1.68 3.29 9.94
C SER A 212 2.75 2.66 9.04
N PHE A 213 4.03 2.84 9.38
CA PHE A 213 5.14 2.17 8.70
C PHE A 213 5.08 0.64 8.88
N THR A 214 4.78 0.15 10.08
CA THR A 214 4.66 -1.31 10.33
C THR A 214 3.50 -1.96 9.57
N ASP A 215 2.49 -1.19 9.13
CA ASP A 215 1.43 -1.69 8.25
C ASP A 215 1.97 -2.27 6.93
N GLY A 216 3.17 -1.86 6.51
CA GLY A 216 3.87 -2.47 5.38
C GLY A 216 4.15 -3.96 5.57
N LEU A 217 4.41 -4.42 6.80
CA LEU A 217 4.60 -5.85 7.10
C LEU A 217 3.29 -6.62 6.84
N MET A 218 2.17 -6.11 7.32
CA MET A 218 0.87 -6.71 7.05
C MET A 218 0.52 -6.69 5.55
N PHE A 219 0.93 -5.63 4.84
CA PHE A 219 0.70 -5.54 3.41
C PHE A 219 1.56 -6.55 2.63
N LEU A 220 2.79 -6.77 3.08
CA LEU A 220 3.71 -7.81 2.56
C LEU A 220 3.09 -9.21 2.72
N THR A 221 2.61 -9.56 3.92
CA THR A 221 2.02 -10.88 4.19
C THR A 221 0.75 -11.12 3.39
N ARG A 222 -0.12 -10.11 3.27
CA ARG A 222 -1.32 -10.20 2.43
C ARG A 222 -0.98 -10.38 0.95
N GLY A 223 0.04 -9.65 0.46
CA GLY A 223 0.54 -9.81 -0.91
C GLY A 223 1.06 -11.21 -1.16
N LEU A 224 1.85 -11.76 -0.23
CA LEU A 224 2.33 -13.14 -0.29
C LEU A 224 1.17 -14.15 -0.32
N PHE A 225 0.19 -14.00 0.56
CA PHE A 225 -0.99 -14.87 0.61
C PHE A 225 -1.79 -14.84 -0.69
N VAL A 226 -2.04 -13.66 -1.24
CA VAL A 226 -2.74 -13.50 -2.53
C VAL A 226 -1.96 -14.17 -3.66
N LEU A 227 -0.64 -14.03 -3.72
CA LEU A 227 0.20 -14.68 -4.75
C LEU A 227 0.18 -16.19 -4.61
N ILE A 228 0.19 -16.74 -3.40
CA ILE A 228 0.09 -18.19 -3.17
C ILE A 228 -1.27 -18.70 -3.67
N ILE A 229 -2.38 -18.06 -3.28
CA ILE A 229 -3.72 -18.47 -3.74
C ILE A 229 -3.82 -18.35 -5.27
N ALA A 230 -3.32 -17.26 -5.85
CA ALA A 230 -3.31 -17.05 -7.29
C ALA A 230 -2.49 -18.12 -8.01
N SER A 231 -1.36 -18.55 -7.45
CA SER A 231 -0.53 -19.64 -7.98
C SER A 231 -1.29 -20.96 -7.98
N PHE A 232 -2.00 -21.29 -6.89
CA PHE A 232 -2.85 -22.50 -6.84
C PHE A 232 -3.99 -22.43 -7.86
N GLY A 233 -4.70 -21.30 -7.93
CA GLY A 233 -5.77 -21.12 -8.92
C GLY A 233 -5.27 -21.25 -10.36
N ALA A 234 -4.11 -20.65 -10.67
CA ALA A 234 -3.48 -20.74 -11.97
C ALA A 234 -3.04 -22.19 -12.31
N ALA A 235 -2.55 -22.94 -11.31
CA ALA A 235 -2.20 -24.35 -11.49
C ALA A 235 -3.44 -25.21 -11.78
N LEU A 236 -4.55 -25.00 -11.08
CA LEU A 236 -5.83 -25.67 -11.33
C LEU A 236 -6.38 -25.39 -12.73
N LEU A 237 -6.18 -24.17 -13.23
CA LEU A 237 -6.58 -23.75 -14.58
C LEU A 237 -5.55 -24.10 -15.65
N HIS A 238 -4.49 -24.81 -15.31
CA HIS A 238 -3.39 -25.18 -16.21
C HIS A 238 -2.71 -23.98 -16.90
N ALA A 239 -2.81 -22.79 -16.29
CA ALA A 239 -2.26 -21.53 -16.79
C ALA A 239 -0.77 -21.40 -16.43
N ARG A 240 0.11 -22.15 -17.10
CA ARG A 240 1.56 -22.25 -16.79
C ARG A 240 2.24 -20.87 -16.67
N GLY A 241 1.92 -19.93 -17.56
CA GLY A 241 2.48 -18.58 -17.52
C GLY A 241 2.13 -17.83 -16.23
N ALA A 242 0.88 -17.94 -15.74
CA ALA A 242 0.44 -17.33 -14.51
C ALA A 242 1.10 -17.97 -13.28
N VAL A 243 1.29 -19.30 -13.29
CA VAL A 243 2.02 -20.01 -12.21
C VAL A 243 3.45 -19.47 -12.09
N ILE A 244 4.17 -19.32 -13.20
CA ILE A 244 5.55 -18.79 -13.21
C ILE A 244 5.58 -17.37 -12.65
N ILE A 245 4.67 -16.50 -13.09
CA ILE A 245 4.57 -15.11 -12.61
C ILE A 245 4.32 -15.08 -11.10
N CYS A 246 3.35 -15.86 -10.60
CA CYS A 246 3.04 -15.90 -9.17
C CYS A 246 4.21 -16.46 -8.35
N SER A 247 4.89 -17.51 -8.83
CA SER A 247 6.05 -18.09 -8.14
C SER A 247 7.23 -17.12 -8.07
N GLU A 248 7.54 -16.38 -9.15
CA GLU A 248 8.56 -15.33 -9.11
C GLU A 248 8.19 -14.22 -8.10
N GLY A 249 6.91 -13.87 -7.99
CA GLY A 249 6.41 -12.91 -7.00
C GLY A 249 6.57 -13.43 -5.57
N VAL A 250 6.25 -14.69 -5.31
CA VAL A 250 6.44 -15.34 -3.99
C VAL A 250 7.94 -15.37 -3.64
N GLU A 251 8.81 -15.79 -4.56
CA GLU A 251 10.26 -15.79 -4.34
C GLU A 251 10.81 -14.39 -4.05
N LEU A 252 10.30 -13.37 -4.73
CA LEU A 252 10.67 -11.98 -4.47
C LEU A 252 10.31 -11.55 -3.04
N LEU A 253 9.07 -11.82 -2.60
CA LEU A 253 8.59 -11.43 -1.28
C LEU A 253 9.27 -12.22 -0.14
N LEU A 254 9.65 -13.47 -0.39
CA LEU A 254 10.41 -14.27 0.56
C LEU A 254 11.90 -13.88 0.61
N GLY A 255 12.44 -13.33 -0.46
CA GLY A 255 13.82 -12.88 -0.55
C GLY A 255 14.84 -13.96 -0.17
N ARG A 256 15.61 -13.73 0.90
CA ARG A 256 16.62 -14.67 1.41
C ARG A 256 16.02 -15.95 2.00
N PHE A 257 14.77 -15.91 2.42
CA PHE A 257 14.06 -17.05 3.00
C PHE A 257 13.56 -18.02 1.93
N ALA A 258 13.49 -17.61 0.66
CA ALA A 258 13.17 -18.50 -0.43
C ALA A 258 14.23 -19.62 -0.52
N ARG A 259 13.85 -20.85 -0.28
CA ARG A 259 14.75 -22.00 -0.48
C ARG A 259 15.06 -22.11 -1.97
N ARG A 260 16.34 -22.12 -2.32
CA ARG A 260 16.77 -22.45 -3.67
C ARG A 260 16.42 -23.91 -3.94
N GLY A 261 15.34 -24.13 -4.72
CA GLY A 261 15.00 -25.33 -5.42
C GLY A 261 15.54 -26.65 -4.85
N GLY A 262 14.98 -27.10 -3.75
CA GLY A 262 15.13 -28.49 -3.40
C GLY A 262 14.26 -29.31 -4.36
N THR A 263 14.88 -30.09 -5.21
CA THR A 263 14.25 -31.08 -6.10
C THR A 263 13.59 -32.23 -5.33
N GLY A 264 13.13 -31.99 -4.11
CA GLY A 264 12.42 -32.96 -3.29
C GLY A 264 10.92 -32.74 -3.35
N MET A 265 10.17 -33.80 -3.53
CA MET A 265 8.69 -33.86 -3.49
C MET A 265 8.06 -33.41 -2.15
N GLY A 266 8.73 -32.58 -1.36
CA GLY A 266 8.23 -32.06 -0.09
C GLY A 266 7.48 -30.74 -0.27
N LEU A 267 6.32 -30.62 0.35
CA LEU A 267 5.62 -29.34 0.48
C LEU A 267 6.56 -28.31 1.12
N ASP A 268 6.82 -27.21 0.42
CA ASP A 268 7.62 -26.11 0.97
C ASP A 268 6.78 -25.26 1.90
N PHE A 269 6.97 -25.45 3.21
CA PHE A 269 6.29 -24.66 4.25
C PHE A 269 6.95 -23.30 4.53
N THR A 270 8.04 -22.96 3.86
CA THR A 270 8.75 -21.69 4.07
C THR A 270 7.85 -20.48 3.94
N PRO A 271 6.96 -20.37 2.93
CA PRO A 271 6.05 -19.23 2.83
C PRO A 271 5.08 -19.12 4.02
N LEU A 272 4.62 -20.26 4.53
CA LEU A 272 3.71 -20.32 5.66
C LEU A 272 4.40 -19.88 6.96
N ILE A 273 5.60 -20.40 7.21
CA ILE A 273 6.41 -20.04 8.37
C ILE A 273 6.75 -18.54 8.31
N PHE A 274 7.15 -18.05 7.15
CA PHE A 274 7.44 -16.62 6.96
C PHE A 274 6.20 -15.77 7.27
N PHE A 275 5.03 -16.16 6.77
CA PHE A 275 3.76 -15.49 7.07
C PHE A 275 3.52 -15.39 8.58
N PHE A 276 3.59 -16.49 9.31
CA PHE A 276 3.37 -16.51 10.74
C PHE A 276 4.37 -15.66 11.52
N VAL A 277 5.66 -15.71 11.15
CA VAL A 277 6.71 -14.92 11.82
C VAL A 277 6.47 -13.43 11.60
N VAL A 278 6.16 -13.01 10.38
CA VAL A 278 5.92 -11.59 10.06
C VAL A 278 4.61 -11.10 10.71
N ASP A 279 3.56 -11.92 10.73
CA ASP A 279 2.30 -11.56 11.40
C ASP A 279 2.47 -11.45 12.92
N LEU A 280 3.25 -12.34 13.53
CA LEU A 280 3.61 -12.26 14.94
C LEU A 280 4.40 -10.99 15.26
N LEU A 281 5.40 -10.66 14.44
CA LEU A 281 6.18 -9.42 14.57
C LEU A 281 5.29 -8.19 14.46
N TYR A 282 4.44 -8.14 13.43
CA TYR A 282 3.49 -7.05 13.23
C TYR A 282 2.57 -6.87 14.43
N SER A 283 1.98 -7.97 14.92
CA SER A 283 1.07 -7.94 16.08
C SER A 283 1.78 -7.52 17.37
N SER A 284 3.00 -8.00 17.60
CA SER A 284 3.79 -7.66 18.79
C SER A 284 4.23 -6.20 18.79
N ILE A 285 4.80 -5.73 17.69
CA ILE A 285 5.21 -4.32 17.52
C ILE A 285 3.98 -3.41 17.64
N GLY A 286 2.88 -3.78 16.98
CA GLY A 286 1.63 -3.02 17.04
C GLY A 286 1.10 -2.85 18.46
N ARG A 287 1.10 -3.91 19.27
CA ARG A 287 0.68 -3.85 20.68
C ARG A 287 1.57 -2.93 21.51
N ILE A 288 2.90 -3.05 21.37
CA ILE A 288 3.86 -2.19 22.09
C ILE A 288 3.65 -0.73 21.74
N LEU A 289 3.53 -0.41 20.45
CA LEU A 289 3.33 0.97 19.98
C LEU A 289 1.99 1.55 20.46
N ILE A 290 0.92 0.76 20.43
CA ILE A 290 -0.37 1.17 20.98
C ILE A 290 -0.26 1.46 22.48
N GLN A 291 0.41 0.61 23.25
CA GLN A 291 0.65 0.84 24.68
C GLN A 291 1.44 2.13 24.92
N LEU A 292 2.49 2.40 24.13
CA LEU A 292 3.28 3.63 24.24
C LEU A 292 2.47 4.89 23.96
N ILE A 293 1.59 4.87 22.97
CA ILE A 293 0.68 6.00 22.67
C ILE A 293 -0.25 6.28 23.87
N HIS A 294 -0.59 5.27 24.61
CA HIS A 294 -1.54 5.31 25.73
C HIS A 294 -0.90 5.39 27.11
N THR A 295 0.41 5.53 27.17
CA THR A 295 1.11 5.64 28.47
C THR A 295 0.64 6.89 29.21
N PRO A 296 0.22 6.79 30.49
CA PRO A 296 -0.30 7.91 31.27
C PRO A 296 0.70 9.06 31.47
N LEU A 297 2.00 8.80 31.28
CA LEU A 297 3.05 9.84 31.28
C LEU A 297 2.93 10.83 30.10
N LEU A 298 2.14 10.52 29.08
CA LEU A 298 1.93 11.35 27.88
C LEU A 298 0.55 12.03 27.87
N ASN A 299 -0.29 11.74 28.85
CA ASN A 299 -1.60 12.38 29.03
C ASN A 299 -1.54 13.44 30.13
#